data_6e286a5aab33d10077e79d687ef33fa7
#
_entry.id   6e286a5aab33d10077e79d687ef33fa7
#
_cell.length_a   1.000
_cell.length_b   1.000
_cell.length_c   1.000
_cell.angle_alpha   90.00
_cell.angle_beta   90.00
_cell.angle_gamma   90.00
#
_symmetry.space_group_name_H-M   'P 1'
#
loop_
_entity.id
_entity.type
_entity.pdbx_description
1 polymer ?
#
loop_
_entity_poly.entity_id
_entity_poly.type
_entity_poly.pdbx_seq_one_letter_code
_entity_poly.pdbx_strand_id
1 'polypeptide(L)'
;MQIIDSGLGNGFQNLIERSCSKIGSKTRSKIVGSLRLATLLLGLLGLVWTNSAYSASNSILVLGDSLSAEYGLARGSGWVALLQQRLKSENLDSSITNASISGETSSGGKTRLPALLQQRPDIVIIELGANDALRGLQLSATETNLRAMISAAQQAKAKVLLVGMRIPPNYGRDYTEKFFSLYATLAKQTKVPLVPFLLDGIADKPELFQADRIHPVAQAHPIMLNNVWSGLKPLLVK
;
A
#
# COMPACT_ATOMS: atom_id res chain seq x y z
N MET A 1 41.04 -15.23 45.12
CA MET A 1 40.84 -14.34 46.29
C MET A 1 39.35 -14.20 46.50
N GLN A 2 38.95 -14.93 47.50
CA GLN A 2 37.82 -14.85 48.43
C GLN A 2 36.42 -14.51 47.93
N ILE A 3 35.65 -15.54 48.06
CA ILE A 3 34.22 -15.71 48.15
C ILE A 3 33.68 -14.89 49.35
N ILE A 4 32.56 -14.19 49.19
CA ILE A 4 31.69 -13.80 50.28
C ILE A 4 30.29 -14.35 49.96
N ASP A 5 29.97 -15.43 50.67
CA ASP A 5 28.66 -16.03 50.83
C ASP A 5 27.86 -15.17 51.82
N SER A 6 26.68 -14.71 51.43
CA SER A 6 25.77 -14.00 52.34
C SER A 6 24.45 -14.75 52.49
N GLY A 7 24.38 -15.52 53.58
CA GLY A 7 23.22 -16.26 54.02
C GLY A 7 22.06 -15.36 54.46
N LEU A 8 21.11 -15.11 53.56
CA LEU A 8 19.83 -14.44 53.82
C LEU A 8 18.59 -15.29 53.48
N GLY A 9 18.82 -16.54 53.04
CA GLY A 9 17.71 -17.45 52.58
C GLY A 9 16.97 -18.21 53.68
N ASN A 10 17.60 -18.49 54.81
CA ASN A 10 17.07 -19.42 55.78
C ASN A 10 16.18 -18.82 56.90
N GLY A 11 16.17 -17.50 57.03
CA GLY A 11 15.37 -16.83 58.08
C GLY A 11 13.87 -16.73 57.75
N PHE A 12 13.54 -16.59 56.47
CA PHE A 12 12.15 -16.36 56.04
C PHE A 12 11.31 -17.61 55.99
N GLN A 13 11.88 -18.77 55.63
CA GLN A 13 11.19 -20.02 55.58
C GLN A 13 10.78 -20.52 56.98
N ASN A 14 11.63 -20.35 57.99
CA ASN A 14 11.32 -20.76 59.37
C ASN A 14 10.22 -19.91 60.04
N LEU A 15 10.00 -18.67 59.57
CA LEU A 15 8.92 -17.82 60.14
C LEU A 15 7.54 -18.25 59.58
N ILE A 16 7.48 -18.73 58.34
CA ILE A 16 6.23 -19.17 57.72
C ILE A 16 5.77 -20.51 58.30
N GLU A 17 6.69 -21.43 58.58
CA GLU A 17 6.33 -22.73 59.14
C GLU A 17 5.84 -22.66 60.58
N ARG A 18 6.36 -21.77 61.42
CA ARG A 18 5.91 -21.59 62.81
C ARG A 18 4.53 -20.93 62.93
N SER A 19 4.12 -20.09 61.94
CA SER A 19 2.78 -19.47 61.92
C SER A 19 1.66 -20.43 61.47
N CYS A 20 1.99 -21.44 60.69
CA CYS A 20 0.99 -22.36 60.14
C CYS A 20 0.56 -23.51 61.11
N SER A 21 1.33 -23.78 62.17
CA SER A 21 1.04 -24.91 63.08
C SER A 21 -0.11 -24.69 64.06
N LYS A 22 -0.66 -23.48 64.16
CA LYS A 22 -1.72 -23.12 65.12
C LYS A 22 -3.13 -22.98 64.53
N ILE A 23 -3.30 -23.19 63.23
CA ILE A 23 -4.61 -23.06 62.56
C ILE A 23 -5.22 -24.46 62.39
N GLY A 24 -6.37 -24.70 63.02
CA GLY A 24 -7.06 -25.98 63.01
C GLY A 24 -7.45 -26.45 61.60
N SER A 25 -7.52 -27.79 61.40
CA SER A 25 -7.68 -28.46 60.11
C SER A 25 -8.87 -27.98 59.23
N LYS A 26 -9.96 -27.55 59.87
CA LYS A 26 -11.15 -27.03 59.18
C LYS A 26 -10.95 -25.65 58.53
N THR A 27 -10.06 -24.81 59.09
CA THR A 27 -9.77 -23.47 58.54
C THR A 27 -8.78 -23.53 57.37
N ARG A 28 -7.86 -24.51 57.37
CA ARG A 28 -6.93 -24.76 56.27
C ARG A 28 -7.62 -25.12 54.95
N SER A 29 -8.69 -25.94 55.02
CA SER A 29 -9.43 -26.35 53.82
C SER A 29 -10.13 -25.16 53.14
N LYS A 30 -10.67 -24.21 53.88
CA LYS A 30 -11.36 -23.02 53.33
C LYS A 30 -10.39 -22.00 52.73
N ILE A 31 -9.22 -21.80 53.35
CA ILE A 31 -8.22 -20.85 52.88
C ILE A 31 -7.56 -21.35 51.55
N VAL A 32 -7.24 -22.65 51.49
CA VAL A 32 -6.67 -23.25 50.27
C VAL A 32 -7.68 -23.26 49.11
N GLY A 33 -8.97 -23.47 49.40
CA GLY A 33 -10.04 -23.40 48.42
C GLY A 33 -10.23 -22.00 47.84
N SER A 34 -10.23 -20.98 48.72
CA SER A 34 -10.33 -19.56 48.29
C SER A 34 -9.13 -19.09 47.48
N LEU A 35 -7.93 -19.53 47.82
CA LEU A 35 -6.72 -19.15 47.08
C LEU A 35 -6.67 -19.78 45.68
N ARG A 36 -7.15 -21.03 45.53
CA ARG A 36 -7.24 -21.71 44.24
C ARG A 36 -8.33 -21.12 43.34
N LEU A 37 -9.43 -20.65 43.91
CA LEU A 37 -10.49 -19.97 43.15
C LEU A 37 -10.05 -18.57 42.68
N ALA A 38 -9.31 -17.83 43.52
CA ALA A 38 -8.77 -16.53 43.18
C ALA A 38 -7.70 -16.61 42.08
N THR A 39 -6.84 -17.63 42.10
CA THR A 39 -5.85 -17.84 41.01
C THR A 39 -6.50 -18.30 39.72
N LEU A 40 -7.57 -19.07 39.74
CA LEU A 40 -8.33 -19.42 38.52
C LEU A 40 -9.07 -18.23 37.92
N LEU A 41 -9.65 -17.36 38.75
CA LEU A 41 -10.32 -16.14 38.29
C LEU A 41 -9.33 -15.09 37.73
N LEU A 42 -8.14 -14.94 38.29
CA LEU A 42 -7.08 -14.08 37.73
C LEU A 42 -6.50 -14.66 36.44
N GLY A 43 -6.45 -15.98 36.29
CA GLY A 43 -6.03 -16.63 35.03
C GLY A 43 -7.03 -16.43 33.89
N LEU A 44 -8.34 -16.38 34.18
CA LEU A 44 -9.38 -16.13 33.18
C LEU A 44 -9.48 -14.65 32.76
N LEU A 45 -9.16 -13.71 33.67
CA LEU A 45 -9.11 -12.28 33.32
C LEU A 45 -7.87 -11.90 32.46
N GLY A 46 -6.80 -12.70 32.50
CA GLY A 46 -5.58 -12.47 31.70
C GLY A 46 -5.68 -12.91 30.23
N LEU A 47 -6.75 -13.59 29.82
CA LEU A 47 -6.92 -14.15 28.46
C LEU A 47 -7.80 -13.29 27.54
N VAL A 48 -8.30 -12.16 28.01
CA VAL A 48 -8.87 -11.14 27.12
C VAL A 48 -7.74 -10.23 26.60
N TRP A 49 -6.76 -10.83 25.91
CA TRP A 49 -5.97 -10.09 24.97
C TRP A 49 -6.93 -9.72 23.85
N THR A 50 -7.45 -8.50 23.89
CA THR A 50 -8.06 -7.92 22.73
C THR A 50 -6.98 -7.94 21.64
N ASN A 51 -7.07 -8.92 20.75
CA ASN A 51 -6.49 -8.80 19.44
C ASN A 51 -7.19 -7.58 18.83
N SER A 52 -6.66 -6.38 19.09
CA SER A 52 -6.88 -5.26 18.22
C SER A 52 -6.37 -5.77 16.88
N ALA A 53 -7.30 -6.20 16.02
CA ALA A 53 -6.99 -6.44 14.63
C ALA A 53 -6.43 -5.09 14.14
N TYR A 54 -5.10 -4.98 14.12
CA TYR A 54 -4.43 -3.92 13.42
C TYR A 54 -4.88 -4.13 11.98
N SER A 55 -5.83 -3.31 11.55
CA SER A 55 -6.19 -3.26 10.13
C SER A 55 -4.88 -3.00 9.41
N ALA A 56 -4.46 -3.95 8.57
CA ALA A 56 -3.22 -3.80 7.83
C ALA A 56 -3.37 -2.54 6.96
N SER A 57 -2.61 -1.50 7.29
CA SER A 57 -2.57 -0.27 6.51
C SER A 57 -1.89 -0.58 5.19
N ASN A 58 -2.51 -0.20 4.06
CA ASN A 58 -1.87 -0.34 2.75
C ASN A 58 -1.03 0.90 2.46
N SER A 59 0.25 0.72 2.18
CA SER A 59 1.11 1.77 1.64
C SER A 59 1.12 1.70 0.11
N ILE A 60 0.67 2.77 -0.54
CA ILE A 60 0.51 2.85 -1.99
C ILE A 60 1.53 3.83 -2.56
N LEU A 61 2.38 3.38 -3.47
CA LEU A 61 3.26 4.22 -4.26
C LEU A 61 2.62 4.46 -5.64
N VAL A 62 2.48 5.72 -6.02
CA VAL A 62 2.10 6.11 -7.39
C VAL A 62 3.35 6.61 -8.11
N LEU A 63 3.73 5.93 -9.18
CA LEU A 63 4.83 6.28 -10.07
C LEU A 63 4.23 6.62 -11.44
N GLY A 64 4.04 7.90 -11.69
CA GLY A 64 3.38 8.41 -12.89
C GLY A 64 4.04 9.66 -13.46
N ASP A 65 3.38 10.24 -14.44
CA ASP A 65 3.80 11.46 -15.09
C ASP A 65 2.93 12.67 -14.72
N SER A 66 2.73 13.62 -15.66
CA SER A 66 1.94 14.84 -15.45
C SER A 66 0.47 14.57 -15.12
N LEU A 67 -0.10 13.45 -15.62
CA LEU A 67 -1.49 13.08 -15.37
C LEU A 67 -1.73 12.69 -13.92
N SER A 68 -0.70 12.24 -13.24
CA SER A 68 -0.73 11.88 -11.82
C SER A 68 -0.11 12.94 -10.90
N ALA A 69 0.68 13.88 -11.46
CA ALA A 69 1.39 14.93 -10.74
C ALA A 69 0.60 16.26 -10.58
N GLU A 70 -0.68 16.29 -10.89
CA GLU A 70 -1.55 17.48 -10.81
C GLU A 70 -1.08 18.64 -11.71
N TYR A 71 -0.51 18.34 -12.89
CA TYR A 71 -0.04 19.39 -13.78
C TYR A 71 -1.15 20.37 -14.17
N GLY A 72 -0.91 21.67 -13.96
CA GLY A 72 -1.88 22.73 -14.28
C GLY A 72 -3.10 22.79 -13.38
N LEU A 73 -3.13 22.03 -12.27
CA LEU A 73 -4.25 21.96 -11.33
C LEU A 73 -3.93 22.63 -10.01
N ALA A 74 -4.98 23.02 -9.30
CA ALA A 74 -4.85 23.33 -7.89
C ALA A 74 -4.45 22.07 -7.10
N ARG A 75 -3.58 22.22 -6.11
CA ARG A 75 -3.13 21.10 -5.28
C ARG A 75 -4.33 20.44 -4.60
N GLY A 76 -4.36 19.12 -4.64
CA GLY A 76 -5.42 18.33 -4.01
C GLY A 76 -6.64 18.07 -4.90
N SER A 77 -6.62 18.48 -6.17
CA SER A 77 -7.71 18.25 -7.13
C SER A 77 -7.44 17.15 -8.15
N GLY A 78 -6.24 16.59 -8.18
CA GLY A 78 -5.89 15.47 -9.05
C GLY A 78 -6.43 14.13 -8.55
N TRP A 79 -6.50 13.15 -9.45
CA TRP A 79 -7.07 11.83 -9.14
C TRP A 79 -6.34 11.11 -7.99
N VAL A 80 -5.03 11.33 -7.81
CA VAL A 80 -4.28 10.72 -6.69
C VAL A 80 -4.70 11.31 -5.34
N ALA A 81 -4.91 12.62 -5.28
CA ALA A 81 -5.41 13.27 -4.06
C ALA A 81 -6.87 12.87 -3.77
N LEU A 82 -7.70 12.76 -4.80
CA LEU A 82 -9.07 12.25 -4.68
C LEU A 82 -9.09 10.77 -4.23
N LEU A 83 -8.11 9.96 -4.65
CA LEU A 83 -7.94 8.59 -4.18
C LEU A 83 -7.69 8.55 -2.66
N GLN A 84 -6.82 9.41 -2.14
CA GLN A 84 -6.57 9.49 -0.69
C GLN A 84 -7.85 9.85 0.08
N GLN A 85 -8.66 10.76 -0.46
CA GLN A 85 -9.95 11.12 0.13
C GLN A 85 -10.93 9.94 0.12
N ARG A 86 -10.99 9.19 -0.99
CA ARG A 86 -11.86 8.02 -1.14
C ARG A 86 -11.46 6.90 -0.18
N LEU A 87 -10.18 6.58 -0.07
CA LEU A 87 -9.69 5.60 0.88
C LEU A 87 -10.13 5.93 2.31
N LYS A 88 -10.00 7.20 2.70
CA LYS A 88 -10.44 7.68 4.01
C LYS A 88 -11.96 7.57 4.18
N SER A 89 -12.75 7.93 3.17
CA SER A 89 -14.22 7.88 3.24
C SER A 89 -14.77 6.44 3.28
N GLU A 90 -14.06 5.49 2.67
CA GLU A 90 -14.40 4.07 2.71
C GLU A 90 -13.81 3.34 3.95
N ASN A 91 -13.19 4.09 4.89
CA ASN A 91 -12.51 3.56 6.09
C ASN A 91 -11.44 2.51 5.77
N LEU A 92 -10.76 2.68 4.63
CA LEU A 92 -9.63 1.86 4.23
C LEU A 92 -8.35 2.54 4.72
N ASP A 93 -7.74 1.98 5.77
CA ASP A 93 -6.49 2.51 6.31
C ASP A 93 -5.39 2.35 5.25
N SER A 94 -4.99 3.46 4.65
CA SER A 94 -4.03 3.47 3.55
C SER A 94 -3.33 4.82 3.46
N SER A 95 -2.04 4.77 3.16
CA SER A 95 -1.22 5.95 2.87
C SER A 95 -0.79 5.96 1.40
N ILE A 96 -0.72 7.14 0.79
CA ILE A 96 -0.28 7.30 -0.60
C ILE A 96 0.99 8.15 -0.63
N THR A 97 2.03 7.61 -1.27
CA THR A 97 3.20 8.37 -1.72
C THR A 97 3.06 8.62 -3.22
N ASN A 98 2.74 9.86 -3.59
CA ASN A 98 2.73 10.25 -5.00
C ASN A 98 4.15 10.69 -5.42
N ALA A 99 4.84 9.84 -6.16
CA ALA A 99 6.17 10.09 -6.71
C ALA A 99 6.15 10.45 -8.21
N SER A 100 4.99 10.90 -8.72
CA SER A 100 4.83 11.27 -10.13
C SER A 100 5.55 12.57 -10.45
N ILE A 101 6.12 12.66 -11.64
CA ILE A 101 6.85 13.83 -12.13
C ILE A 101 6.35 14.19 -13.54
N SER A 102 5.95 15.44 -13.74
CA SER A 102 5.51 15.92 -15.05
C SER A 102 6.58 15.71 -16.13
N GLY A 103 6.18 15.15 -17.27
CA GLY A 103 7.08 14.84 -18.37
C GLY A 103 7.92 13.57 -18.20
N GLU A 104 7.70 12.80 -17.13
CA GLU A 104 8.45 11.58 -16.84
C GLU A 104 8.24 10.52 -17.92
N THR A 105 9.32 9.82 -18.27
CA THR A 105 9.32 8.69 -19.19
C THR A 105 9.43 7.36 -18.45
N SER A 106 9.18 6.26 -19.17
CA SER A 106 9.42 4.93 -18.61
C SER A 106 10.86 4.71 -18.16
N SER A 107 11.83 5.33 -18.85
CA SER A 107 13.26 5.26 -18.49
C SER A 107 13.56 5.98 -17.17
N GLY A 108 13.03 7.19 -16.99
CA GLY A 108 13.22 7.95 -15.74
C GLY A 108 12.55 7.27 -14.56
N GLY A 109 11.30 6.82 -14.73
CA GLY A 109 10.60 6.05 -13.70
C GLY A 109 11.36 4.81 -13.28
N LYS A 110 11.88 4.03 -14.25
CA LYS A 110 12.74 2.86 -13.98
C LYS A 110 13.97 3.23 -13.15
N THR A 111 14.61 4.34 -13.45
CA THR A 111 15.81 4.78 -12.73
C THR A 111 15.51 5.15 -11.27
N ARG A 112 14.35 5.77 -11.00
CA ARG A 112 13.98 6.23 -9.66
C ARG A 112 13.37 5.14 -8.78
N LEU A 113 12.69 4.16 -9.39
CA LEU A 113 11.91 3.15 -8.66
C LEU A 113 12.70 2.41 -7.56
N PRO A 114 13.97 1.99 -7.75
CA PRO A 114 14.69 1.27 -6.70
C PRO A 114 14.80 2.03 -5.37
N ALA A 115 15.00 3.34 -5.41
CA ALA A 115 15.04 4.17 -4.20
C ALA A 115 13.65 4.28 -3.54
N LEU A 116 12.58 4.37 -4.33
CA LEU A 116 11.21 4.43 -3.83
C LEU A 116 10.78 3.11 -3.20
N LEU A 117 11.22 1.98 -3.72
CA LEU A 117 10.91 0.65 -3.17
C LEU A 117 11.56 0.40 -1.80
N GLN A 118 12.56 1.19 -1.40
CA GLN A 118 13.13 1.11 -0.03
C GLN A 118 12.09 1.45 1.05
N GLN A 119 11.05 2.21 0.71
CA GLN A 119 9.92 2.51 1.59
C GLN A 119 8.96 1.31 1.77
N ARG A 120 9.21 0.20 1.06
CA ARG A 120 8.42 -1.05 1.11
C ARG A 120 6.92 -0.83 0.88
N PRO A 121 6.53 -0.22 -0.25
CA PRO A 121 5.11 -0.05 -0.55
C PRO A 121 4.45 -1.43 -0.72
N ASP A 122 3.20 -1.57 -0.24
CA ASP A 122 2.40 -2.77 -0.45
C ASP A 122 1.84 -2.85 -1.86
N ILE A 123 1.57 -1.67 -2.45
CA ILE A 123 1.03 -1.54 -3.80
C ILE A 123 1.84 -0.47 -4.55
N VAL A 124 2.21 -0.78 -5.79
CA VAL A 124 2.82 0.17 -6.73
C VAL A 124 1.88 0.35 -7.92
N ILE A 125 1.42 1.58 -8.14
CA ILE A 125 0.68 1.97 -9.33
C ILE A 125 1.68 2.55 -10.34
N ILE A 126 1.79 1.94 -11.52
CA ILE A 126 2.68 2.40 -12.60
C ILE A 126 1.82 3.03 -13.70
N GLU A 127 1.92 4.34 -13.84
CA GLU A 127 1.21 5.15 -14.85
C GLU A 127 2.28 5.92 -15.65
N LEU A 128 2.95 5.24 -16.57
CA LEU A 128 4.07 5.78 -17.38
C LEU A 128 4.05 5.20 -18.79
N GLY A 129 4.72 5.89 -19.71
CA GLY A 129 4.88 5.50 -21.11
C GLY A 129 4.22 6.46 -22.08
N ALA A 130 3.28 7.29 -21.63
CA ALA A 130 2.65 8.32 -22.49
C ALA A 130 3.69 9.26 -23.07
N ASN A 131 4.61 9.77 -22.26
CA ASN A 131 5.68 10.66 -22.72
C ASN A 131 6.68 9.98 -23.67
N ASP A 132 6.92 8.68 -23.51
CA ASP A 132 7.71 7.90 -24.46
C ASP A 132 7.04 7.91 -25.84
N ALA A 133 5.75 7.59 -25.87
CA ALA A 133 5.00 7.53 -27.11
C ALA A 133 4.79 8.90 -27.77
N LEU A 134 4.49 9.95 -27.00
CA LEU A 134 4.36 11.32 -27.50
C LEU A 134 5.67 11.87 -28.10
N ARG A 135 6.81 11.35 -27.64
CA ARG A 135 8.15 11.69 -28.19
C ARG A 135 8.57 10.76 -29.32
N GLY A 136 7.72 9.83 -29.75
CA GLY A 136 8.03 8.87 -30.81
C GLY A 136 9.14 7.88 -30.47
N LEU A 137 9.36 7.57 -29.17
CA LEU A 137 10.40 6.65 -28.75
C LEU A 137 10.06 5.21 -29.15
N GLN A 138 11.08 4.36 -29.21
CA GLN A 138 10.89 2.95 -29.56
C GLN A 138 10.04 2.23 -28.50
N LEU A 139 8.92 1.67 -28.91
CA LEU A 139 7.98 0.97 -28.00
C LEU A 139 8.61 -0.24 -27.32
N SER A 140 9.59 -0.90 -27.95
CA SER A 140 10.36 -1.99 -27.32
C SER A 140 11.17 -1.52 -26.11
N ALA A 141 11.68 -0.29 -26.13
CA ALA A 141 12.36 0.31 -24.97
C ALA A 141 11.36 0.61 -23.86
N THR A 142 10.19 1.19 -24.18
CA THR A 142 9.11 1.44 -23.24
C THR A 142 8.64 0.14 -22.59
N GLU A 143 8.40 -0.91 -23.38
CA GLU A 143 8.03 -2.23 -22.88
C GLU A 143 9.07 -2.79 -21.92
N THR A 144 10.35 -2.74 -22.31
CA THR A 144 11.45 -3.24 -21.48
C THR A 144 11.53 -2.50 -20.14
N ASN A 145 11.36 -1.18 -20.15
CA ASN A 145 11.39 -0.37 -18.94
C ASN A 145 10.19 -0.67 -18.01
N LEU A 146 8.97 -0.72 -18.55
CA LEU A 146 7.76 -1.06 -17.79
C LEU A 146 7.86 -2.46 -17.19
N ARG A 147 8.32 -3.44 -17.96
CA ARG A 147 8.56 -4.82 -17.50
C ARG A 147 9.56 -4.85 -16.35
N ALA A 148 10.66 -4.12 -16.47
CA ALA A 148 11.68 -4.05 -15.43
C ALA A 148 11.11 -3.44 -14.14
N MET A 149 10.29 -2.38 -14.23
CA MET A 149 9.62 -1.76 -13.08
C MET A 149 8.63 -2.72 -12.41
N ILE A 150 7.80 -3.42 -13.19
CA ILE A 150 6.88 -4.43 -12.67
C ILE A 150 7.65 -5.53 -11.92
N SER A 151 8.72 -6.06 -12.55
CA SER A 151 9.54 -7.11 -11.93
C SER A 151 10.21 -6.63 -10.64
N ALA A 152 10.74 -5.42 -10.61
CA ALA A 152 11.38 -4.85 -9.43
C ALA A 152 10.38 -4.68 -8.26
N ALA A 153 9.18 -4.18 -8.54
CA ALA A 153 8.12 -4.04 -7.55
C ALA A 153 7.66 -5.42 -7.00
N GLN A 154 7.48 -6.42 -7.88
CA GLN A 154 7.13 -7.78 -7.48
C GLN A 154 8.24 -8.45 -6.64
N GLN A 155 9.52 -8.23 -6.97
CA GLN A 155 10.65 -8.71 -6.18
C GLN A 155 10.68 -8.06 -4.79
N ALA A 156 10.29 -6.80 -4.69
CA ALA A 156 10.10 -6.09 -3.42
C ALA A 156 8.83 -6.52 -2.66
N LYS A 157 8.08 -7.52 -3.16
CA LYS A 157 6.82 -8.04 -2.59
C LYS A 157 5.63 -7.08 -2.70
N ALA A 158 5.74 -6.01 -3.48
CA ALA A 158 4.62 -5.13 -3.76
C ALA A 158 3.67 -5.76 -4.78
N LYS A 159 2.37 -5.56 -4.59
CA LYS A 159 1.37 -5.77 -5.63
C LYS A 159 1.52 -4.64 -6.65
N VAL A 160 1.31 -4.93 -7.93
CA VAL A 160 1.43 -3.91 -8.98
C VAL A 160 0.09 -3.70 -9.67
N LEU A 161 -0.30 -2.44 -9.87
CA LEU A 161 -1.36 -2.04 -10.78
C LEU A 161 -0.72 -1.31 -11.95
N LEU A 162 -0.87 -1.85 -13.15
CA LEU A 162 -0.45 -1.18 -14.38
C LEU A 162 -1.59 -0.33 -14.92
N VAL A 163 -1.30 0.93 -15.26
CA VAL A 163 -2.27 1.86 -15.84
C VAL A 163 -1.87 2.17 -17.27
N GLY A 164 -2.73 1.77 -18.20
CA GLY A 164 -2.51 1.91 -19.63
C GLY A 164 -2.93 3.28 -20.15
N MET A 165 -2.38 3.62 -21.29
CA MET A 165 -2.61 4.88 -22.00
C MET A 165 -2.84 4.68 -23.49
N ARG A 166 -3.45 5.67 -24.11
CA ARG A 166 -3.52 5.85 -25.57
C ARG A 166 -2.91 7.21 -25.91
N ILE A 167 -2.41 7.33 -27.14
CA ILE A 167 -1.98 8.61 -27.72
C ILE A 167 -2.86 8.95 -28.91
N PRO A 168 -2.92 10.22 -29.32
CA PRO A 168 -3.74 10.65 -30.45
C PRO A 168 -3.39 9.93 -31.75
N PRO A 169 -4.37 9.70 -32.64
CA PRO A 169 -4.18 8.89 -33.85
C PRO A 169 -3.23 9.53 -34.90
N ASN A 170 -2.94 10.81 -34.78
CA ASN A 170 -2.02 11.52 -35.67
C ASN A 170 -0.54 11.06 -35.58
N TYR A 171 -0.22 10.22 -34.58
CA TYR A 171 1.08 9.53 -34.47
C TYR A 171 1.22 8.31 -35.38
N GLY A 172 0.18 8.02 -36.18
CA GLY A 172 0.10 6.85 -37.05
C GLY A 172 -0.55 5.64 -36.40
N ARG A 173 -1.45 5.00 -37.16
CA ARG A 173 -2.31 3.93 -36.66
C ARG A 173 -1.51 2.77 -36.06
N ASP A 174 -0.53 2.26 -36.80
CA ASP A 174 0.27 1.12 -36.34
C ASP A 174 1.01 1.39 -35.03
N TYR A 175 1.56 2.59 -34.87
CA TYR A 175 2.27 2.98 -33.66
C TYR A 175 1.32 3.12 -32.47
N THR A 176 0.17 3.78 -32.67
CA THR A 176 -0.82 4.01 -31.61
C THR A 176 -1.46 2.70 -31.13
N GLU A 177 -1.80 1.78 -32.05
CA GLU A 177 -2.34 0.48 -31.69
C GLU A 177 -1.31 -0.42 -30.99
N LYS A 178 -0.06 -0.43 -31.46
CA LYS A 178 1.04 -1.14 -30.79
C LYS A 178 1.29 -0.58 -29.40
N PHE A 179 1.29 0.75 -29.22
CA PHE A 179 1.43 1.37 -27.92
C PHE A 179 0.31 0.97 -26.97
N PHE A 180 -0.94 1.04 -27.40
CA PHE A 180 -2.08 0.66 -26.57
C PHE A 180 -2.05 -0.83 -26.18
N SER A 181 -1.77 -1.72 -27.13
CA SER A 181 -1.74 -3.15 -26.89
C SER A 181 -0.57 -3.62 -26.03
N LEU A 182 0.50 -2.82 -25.92
CA LEU A 182 1.67 -3.10 -25.12
C LEU A 182 1.29 -3.35 -23.65
N TYR A 183 0.42 -2.52 -23.08
CA TYR A 183 0.00 -2.64 -21.67
C TYR A 183 -0.75 -3.95 -21.41
N ALA A 184 -1.67 -4.33 -22.31
CA ALA A 184 -2.39 -5.59 -22.17
C ALA A 184 -1.46 -6.81 -22.27
N THR A 185 -0.49 -6.74 -23.18
CA THR A 185 0.54 -7.78 -23.35
C THR A 185 1.38 -7.91 -22.09
N LEU A 186 1.88 -6.80 -21.56
CA LEU A 186 2.68 -6.78 -20.33
C LEU A 186 1.89 -7.30 -19.13
N ALA A 187 0.67 -6.81 -18.91
CA ALA A 187 -0.17 -7.21 -17.80
C ALA A 187 -0.43 -8.73 -17.82
N LYS A 188 -0.73 -9.29 -18.99
CA LYS A 188 -0.92 -10.75 -19.17
C LYS A 188 0.35 -11.54 -18.85
N GLN A 189 1.50 -11.10 -19.37
CA GLN A 189 2.78 -11.81 -19.20
C GLN A 189 3.31 -11.73 -17.78
N THR A 190 3.11 -10.59 -17.10
CA THR A 190 3.59 -10.35 -15.73
C THR A 190 2.55 -10.69 -14.67
N LYS A 191 1.34 -11.07 -15.08
CA LYS A 191 0.20 -11.44 -14.22
C LYS A 191 -0.18 -10.33 -13.24
N VAL A 192 -0.18 -9.07 -13.70
CA VAL A 192 -0.62 -7.92 -12.92
C VAL A 192 -1.97 -7.39 -13.43
N PRO A 193 -2.83 -6.85 -12.55
CA PRO A 193 -4.03 -6.15 -12.98
C PRO A 193 -3.70 -4.93 -13.84
N LEU A 194 -4.59 -4.64 -14.77
CA LEU A 194 -4.49 -3.55 -15.73
C LEU A 194 -5.73 -2.65 -15.65
N VAL A 195 -5.50 -1.35 -15.58
CA VAL A 195 -6.47 -0.34 -16.02
C VAL A 195 -6.19 -0.10 -17.50
N PRO A 196 -7.05 -0.49 -18.41
CA PRO A 196 -6.70 -0.46 -19.85
C PRO A 196 -6.41 0.94 -20.38
N PHE A 197 -7.15 1.95 -19.90
CA PHE A 197 -7.01 3.34 -20.34
C PHE A 197 -7.36 4.31 -19.21
N LEU A 198 -6.40 5.12 -18.76
CA LEU A 198 -6.60 6.10 -17.69
C LEU A 198 -7.67 7.13 -18.03
N LEU A 199 -7.71 7.60 -19.31
CA LEU A 199 -8.61 8.66 -19.77
C LEU A 199 -9.91 8.10 -20.40
N ASP A 200 -10.28 6.87 -20.05
CA ASP A 200 -11.55 6.30 -20.52
C ASP A 200 -12.73 7.16 -20.04
N GLY A 201 -13.67 7.41 -20.95
CA GLY A 201 -14.85 8.27 -20.73
C GLY A 201 -14.58 9.78 -20.74
N ILE A 202 -13.33 10.23 -20.97
CA ILE A 202 -13.00 11.64 -21.11
C ILE A 202 -12.22 11.98 -22.39
N ALA A 203 -11.55 11.02 -23.01
CA ALA A 203 -10.64 11.26 -24.13
C ALA A 203 -11.27 11.89 -25.37
N ASP A 204 -12.56 11.74 -25.55
CA ASP A 204 -13.37 12.30 -26.66
C ASP A 204 -14.09 13.61 -26.28
N LYS A 205 -13.83 14.18 -25.10
CA LYS A 205 -14.48 15.38 -24.55
C LYS A 205 -13.50 16.54 -24.42
N PRO A 206 -13.32 17.37 -25.46
CA PRO A 206 -12.33 18.44 -25.44
C PRO A 206 -12.49 19.43 -24.27
N GLU A 207 -13.70 19.62 -23.78
CA GLU A 207 -14.04 20.49 -22.64
C GLU A 207 -13.47 19.97 -21.30
N LEU A 208 -13.08 18.69 -21.24
CA LEU A 208 -12.44 18.08 -20.06
C LEU A 208 -10.91 18.18 -20.10
N PHE A 209 -10.35 18.90 -21.08
CA PHE A 209 -8.92 19.13 -21.21
C PHE A 209 -8.56 20.60 -21.07
N GLN A 210 -7.34 20.85 -20.62
CA GLN A 210 -6.75 22.18 -20.58
C GLN A 210 -6.52 22.69 -22.02
N ALA A 211 -6.10 23.93 -22.17
CA ALA A 211 -5.88 24.54 -23.48
C ALA A 211 -4.87 23.76 -24.36
N ASP A 212 -3.97 23.01 -23.75
CA ASP A 212 -2.99 22.17 -24.45
C ASP A 212 -3.59 20.87 -25.04
N ARG A 213 -4.84 20.52 -24.70
CA ARG A 213 -5.56 19.33 -25.16
C ARG A 213 -4.88 18.00 -24.81
N ILE A 214 -4.00 18.02 -23.83
CA ILE A 214 -3.25 16.86 -23.35
C ILE A 214 -3.62 16.59 -21.89
N HIS A 215 -3.64 17.62 -21.07
CA HIS A 215 -3.84 17.50 -19.64
C HIS A 215 -5.31 17.72 -19.26
N PRO A 216 -5.93 16.81 -18.53
CA PRO A 216 -7.32 16.96 -18.06
C PRO A 216 -7.48 18.13 -17.09
N VAL A 217 -8.66 18.77 -17.11
CA VAL A 217 -9.07 19.75 -16.10
C VAL A 217 -9.55 19.04 -14.82
N ALA A 218 -9.65 19.76 -13.72
CA ALA A 218 -10.03 19.19 -12.42
C ALA A 218 -11.34 18.36 -12.46
N GLN A 219 -12.32 18.77 -13.27
CA GLN A 219 -13.60 18.08 -13.44
C GLN A 219 -13.49 16.68 -14.03
N ALA A 220 -12.41 16.38 -14.74
CA ALA A 220 -12.13 15.06 -15.32
C ALA A 220 -11.56 14.04 -14.31
N HIS A 221 -10.88 14.50 -13.26
CA HIS A 221 -10.15 13.66 -12.33
C HIS A 221 -10.99 12.68 -11.50
N PRO A 222 -12.25 12.97 -11.15
CA PRO A 222 -13.14 11.96 -10.55
C PRO A 222 -13.40 10.76 -11.47
N ILE A 223 -13.46 10.97 -12.80
CA ILE A 223 -13.63 9.89 -13.78
C ILE A 223 -12.34 9.06 -13.84
N MET A 224 -11.18 9.71 -13.95
CA MET A 224 -9.87 9.06 -13.90
C MET A 224 -9.69 8.24 -12.62
N LEU A 225 -10.07 8.77 -11.46
CA LEU A 225 -10.09 8.03 -10.20
C LEU A 225 -10.95 6.76 -10.30
N ASN A 226 -12.15 6.85 -10.86
CA ASN A 226 -13.03 5.68 -11.00
C ASN A 226 -12.41 4.60 -11.90
N ASN A 227 -11.71 5.01 -12.97
CA ASN A 227 -10.99 4.09 -13.85
C ASN A 227 -9.89 3.34 -13.07
N VAL A 228 -9.07 4.07 -12.29
CA VAL A 228 -8.01 3.46 -11.46
C VAL A 228 -8.60 2.62 -10.33
N TRP A 229 -9.69 3.09 -9.69
CA TRP A 229 -10.32 2.41 -8.56
C TRP A 229 -10.76 0.98 -8.89
N SER A 230 -11.27 0.76 -10.09
CA SER A 230 -11.73 -0.56 -10.54
C SER A 230 -10.62 -1.63 -10.46
N GLY A 231 -9.40 -1.26 -10.82
CA GLY A 231 -8.23 -2.12 -10.74
C GLY A 231 -7.55 -2.16 -9.38
N LEU A 232 -7.62 -1.05 -8.62
CA LEU A 232 -6.95 -0.92 -7.33
C LEU A 232 -7.72 -1.61 -6.19
N LYS A 233 -9.05 -1.46 -6.14
CA LYS A 233 -9.88 -1.97 -5.04
C LYS A 233 -9.65 -3.45 -4.71
N PRO A 234 -9.50 -4.38 -5.68
CA PRO A 234 -9.20 -5.79 -5.39
C PRO A 234 -7.82 -6.03 -4.76
N LEU A 235 -6.89 -5.08 -4.86
CA LEU A 235 -5.53 -5.19 -4.31
C LEU A 235 -5.46 -4.75 -2.85
N LEU A 236 -6.43 -3.94 -2.40
CA LEU A 236 -6.46 -3.42 -1.03
C LEU A 236 -6.77 -4.56 -0.05
N VAL A 237 -6.07 -4.57 1.07
CA VAL A 237 -6.39 -5.46 2.19
C VAL A 237 -7.51 -4.78 2.98
N LYS A 238 -8.53 -5.56 3.33
CA LYS A 238 -9.61 -5.12 4.21
C LYS A 238 -9.25 -5.37 5.66
#